data_93db0639c5c9a721bf2665c6acafa149
#
_entry.id   93db0639c5c9a721bf2665c6acafa149
#
_cell.length_a   1.000
_cell.length_b   1.000
_cell.length_c   1.000
_cell.angle_alpha   90.00
_cell.angle_beta   90.00
_cell.angle_gamma   90.00
#
_symmetry.space_group_name_H-M   'P 1'
#
loop_
_entity.id
_entity.type
_entity.pdbx_description
1 polymer ?
#
loop_
_entity_poly.entity_id
_entity_poly.type
_entity_poly.pdbx_seq_one_letter_code
_entity_poly.pdbx_strand_id
1 'polypeptide(L)'
;MRKILLAVLTALMSLQAAPALAENYEVNLTRKGSNVYKIDGKDIIIQTRYCYVYAYSEEAIFKTSGYGGEVIFFDSKDKCDVKAVFGVSKQKPGKYVVTVNHEDDDWYEVFGTSSYIKTSSC
;
A
#
# COMPACT_ATOMS: atom_id res chain seq x y z
N MET A 1 -48.44 10.55 -13.93
CA MET A 1 -47.95 9.24 -13.52
C MET A 1 -46.56 8.92 -14.10
N ARG A 2 -46.39 9.09 -15.40
CA ARG A 2 -45.08 8.79 -16.01
C ARG A 2 -43.91 9.64 -15.48
N LYS A 3 -44.23 10.90 -15.14
CA LYS A 3 -43.23 11.83 -14.61
C LYS A 3 -42.72 11.41 -13.23
N ILE A 4 -43.52 10.75 -12.45
CA ILE A 4 -43.17 10.28 -11.13
C ILE A 4 -42.12 9.16 -11.22
N LEU A 5 -42.27 8.25 -12.19
CA LEU A 5 -41.34 7.16 -12.42
C LEU A 5 -39.96 7.67 -12.80
N LEU A 6 -39.90 8.70 -13.62
CA LEU A 6 -38.61 9.30 -14.01
C LEU A 6 -37.89 9.95 -12.82
N ALA A 7 -38.63 10.59 -11.94
CA ALA A 7 -38.02 11.18 -10.73
C ALA A 7 -37.42 10.12 -9.81
N VAL A 8 -38.08 8.99 -9.68
CA VAL A 8 -37.55 7.88 -8.87
C VAL A 8 -36.24 7.33 -9.44
N LEU A 9 -36.17 7.16 -10.75
CA LEU A 9 -34.96 6.68 -11.41
C LEU A 9 -33.81 7.65 -11.19
N THR A 10 -34.05 8.93 -11.27
CA THR A 10 -33.03 9.94 -11.04
C THR A 10 -32.47 9.86 -9.61
N ALA A 11 -33.30 9.64 -8.63
CA ALA A 11 -32.89 9.50 -7.25
C ALA A 11 -32.03 8.27 -7.04
N LEU A 12 -32.35 7.15 -7.67
CA LEU A 12 -31.55 5.94 -7.58
C LEU A 12 -30.15 6.14 -8.19
N MET A 13 -30.04 6.85 -9.28
CA MET A 13 -28.76 7.13 -9.91
C MET A 13 -27.86 7.98 -9.03
N SER A 14 -28.40 8.92 -8.29
CA SER A 14 -27.59 9.73 -7.38
C SER A 14 -27.02 8.93 -6.21
N LEU A 15 -27.67 7.89 -5.77
CA LEU A 15 -27.15 7.02 -4.72
C LEU A 15 -25.94 6.20 -5.18
N GLN A 16 -25.83 5.94 -6.47
CA GLN A 16 -24.71 5.19 -7.01
C GLN A 16 -23.43 6.01 -7.11
N ALA A 17 -23.49 7.29 -6.92
CA ALA A 17 -22.35 8.17 -6.97
C ALA A 17 -21.47 8.08 -5.72
N ALA A 18 -21.94 7.44 -4.66
CA ALA A 18 -21.13 7.26 -3.46
C ALA A 18 -19.97 6.31 -3.73
N PRO A 19 -18.72 6.75 -3.55
CA PRO A 19 -17.56 5.90 -3.83
C PRO A 19 -17.44 4.79 -2.81
N ALA A 20 -17.15 3.60 -3.28
CA ALA A 20 -16.70 2.51 -2.43
C ALA A 20 -15.22 2.68 -2.22
N LEU A 21 -14.80 3.10 -1.01
CA LEU A 21 -13.40 3.39 -0.72
C LEU A 21 -12.66 2.22 -0.11
N ALA A 22 -13.36 1.19 0.33
CA ALA A 22 -12.75 0.02 0.93
C ALA A 22 -12.65 -1.10 -0.09
N GLU A 23 -11.45 -1.58 -0.31
CA GLU A 23 -11.20 -2.72 -1.20
C GLU A 23 -10.31 -3.72 -0.51
N ASN A 24 -10.47 -4.99 -0.87
CA ASN A 24 -9.68 -6.09 -0.34
C ASN A 24 -8.92 -6.75 -1.48
N TYR A 25 -7.62 -6.95 -1.27
CA TYR A 25 -6.75 -7.61 -2.22
C TYR A 25 -6.08 -8.80 -1.58
N GLU A 26 -6.14 -9.95 -2.24
CA GLU A 26 -5.35 -11.08 -1.83
C GLU A 26 -3.96 -10.94 -2.46
N VAL A 27 -2.93 -10.98 -1.61
CA VAL A 27 -1.56 -10.77 -2.04
C VAL A 27 -0.64 -11.76 -1.34
N ASN A 28 0.52 -11.97 -1.93
CA ASN A 28 1.62 -12.64 -1.26
C ASN A 28 2.68 -11.59 -0.95
N LEU A 29 3.11 -11.53 0.29
CA LEU A 29 4.03 -10.51 0.75
C LEU A 29 5.37 -11.13 1.17
N THR A 30 6.44 -10.42 0.87
CA THR A 30 7.78 -10.74 1.33
C THR A 30 8.36 -9.52 2.04
N ARG A 31 8.83 -9.72 3.25
CA ARG A 31 9.46 -8.66 4.04
C ARG A 31 10.79 -8.28 3.41
N LYS A 32 10.98 -6.99 3.18
CA LYS A 32 12.21 -6.44 2.62
C LYS A 32 13.02 -5.63 3.62
N GLY A 33 12.41 -5.25 4.70
CA GLY A 33 13.04 -4.50 5.75
C GLY A 33 12.03 -4.25 6.85
N SER A 34 12.42 -3.53 7.87
CA SER A 34 11.54 -3.21 8.99
C SER A 34 10.34 -2.40 8.49
N ASN A 35 9.14 -2.94 8.68
CA ASN A 35 7.89 -2.31 8.20
C ASN A 35 7.84 -2.09 6.69
N VAL A 36 8.62 -2.86 5.92
CA VAL A 36 8.65 -2.75 4.47
C VAL A 36 8.38 -4.10 3.86
N TYR A 37 7.28 -4.20 3.12
CA TYR A 37 6.84 -5.44 2.49
C TYR A 37 6.61 -5.21 1.01
N LYS A 38 7.05 -6.16 0.20
CA LYS A 38 6.83 -6.12 -1.25
C LYS A 38 5.76 -7.11 -1.62
N ILE A 39 4.84 -6.71 -2.49
CA ILE A 39 3.89 -7.64 -3.08
C ILE A 39 4.64 -8.46 -4.12
N ASP A 40 4.64 -9.78 -3.95
CA ASP A 40 5.33 -10.68 -4.85
C ASP A 40 4.80 -10.55 -6.28
N GLY A 41 5.70 -10.52 -7.23
CA GLY A 41 5.37 -10.39 -8.63
C GLY A 41 4.95 -8.99 -9.07
N LYS A 42 4.98 -8.01 -8.20
CA LYS A 42 4.60 -6.63 -8.51
C LYS A 42 5.62 -5.66 -7.94
N ASP A 43 5.74 -4.50 -8.59
CA ASP A 43 6.60 -3.43 -8.11
C ASP A 43 5.85 -2.52 -7.15
N ILE A 44 5.28 -3.12 -6.12
CA ILE A 44 4.50 -2.42 -5.10
C ILE A 44 5.08 -2.72 -3.74
N ILE A 45 5.36 -1.66 -3.00
CA ILE A 45 5.88 -1.72 -1.63
C ILE A 45 4.80 -1.22 -0.68
N ILE A 46 4.57 -1.97 0.38
CA ILE A 46 3.67 -1.59 1.48
C ILE A 46 4.53 -1.24 2.67
N GLN A 47 4.40 -0.02 3.16
CA GLN A 47 5.01 0.41 4.40
C GLN A 47 3.99 0.27 5.52
N THR A 48 4.38 -0.45 6.57
CA THR A 48 3.53 -0.71 7.73
C THR A 48 4.01 0.06 8.95
N ARG A 49 3.25 -0.04 10.05
CA ARG A 49 3.62 0.46 11.37
C ARG A 49 3.66 -0.69 12.35
N TYR A 50 4.76 -0.78 13.10
CA TYR A 50 4.89 -1.78 14.18
C TYR A 50 4.58 -3.20 13.72
N CYS A 51 4.99 -3.54 12.51
CA CYS A 51 4.75 -4.85 11.92
C CYS A 51 6.04 -5.66 12.00
N TYR A 52 5.99 -6.79 12.70
CA TYR A 52 7.17 -7.60 12.96
C TYR A 52 7.08 -8.97 12.29
N VAL A 53 6.18 -9.14 11.35
CA VAL A 53 5.98 -10.42 10.68
C VAL A 53 7.13 -10.69 9.70
N TYR A 54 7.83 -11.78 9.89
CA TYR A 54 8.83 -12.25 8.95
C TYR A 54 8.14 -13.02 7.84
N ALA A 55 7.72 -12.28 6.83
CA ALA A 55 7.00 -12.86 5.71
C ALA A 55 7.94 -13.20 4.56
N TYR A 56 7.75 -14.39 4.02
CA TYR A 56 8.41 -14.83 2.79
C TYR A 56 7.34 -15.46 1.91
N SER A 57 6.87 -14.72 0.93
CA SER A 57 5.73 -15.12 0.10
C SER A 57 4.51 -15.53 0.92
N GLU A 58 4.26 -14.84 2.02
CA GLU A 58 3.14 -15.11 2.90
C GLU A 58 1.83 -14.60 2.31
N GLU A 59 0.81 -15.44 2.34
CA GLU A 59 -0.51 -15.01 1.93
C GLU A 59 -1.09 -14.02 2.93
N ALA A 60 -1.66 -12.95 2.42
CA ALA A 60 -2.27 -11.90 3.22
C ALA A 60 -3.41 -11.24 2.48
N ILE A 61 -4.27 -10.57 3.24
CA ILE A 61 -5.27 -9.67 2.68
C ILE A 61 -4.81 -8.25 2.95
N PHE A 62 -4.71 -7.47 1.90
CA PHE A 62 -4.50 -6.04 2.00
C PHE A 62 -5.85 -5.34 1.86
N LYS A 63 -6.27 -4.71 2.95
CA LYS A 63 -7.51 -3.93 2.98
C LYS A 63 -7.16 -2.46 2.88
N THR A 64 -7.68 -1.80 1.84
CA THR A 64 -7.51 -0.36 1.71
C THR A 64 -8.73 0.35 2.26
N SER A 65 -8.52 1.46 2.93
CA SER A 65 -9.61 2.30 3.42
C SER A 65 -9.14 3.75 3.47
N GLY A 66 -9.69 4.57 2.59
CA GLY A 66 -9.41 6.00 2.61
C GLY A 66 -7.93 6.34 2.64
N TYR A 67 -7.45 6.79 3.79
CA TYR A 67 -6.07 7.25 3.97
C TYR A 67 -5.11 6.19 4.46
N GLY A 68 -5.54 4.99 4.62
CA GLY A 68 -4.69 3.97 5.16
C GLY A 68 -5.11 2.61 4.71
N GLY A 69 -4.81 1.64 5.53
CA GLY A 69 -5.18 0.29 5.25
C GLY A 69 -4.66 -0.63 6.32
N GLU A 70 -4.86 -1.90 6.09
CA GLU A 70 -4.48 -2.94 7.01
C GLU A 70 -4.05 -4.17 6.22
N VAL A 71 -3.00 -4.82 6.68
CA VAL A 71 -2.59 -6.12 6.15
C VAL A 71 -2.89 -7.16 7.21
N ILE A 72 -3.55 -8.23 6.81
CA ILE A 72 -3.84 -9.37 7.68
C ILE A 72 -3.18 -10.60 7.08
N PHE A 73 -2.22 -11.16 7.80
CA PHE A 73 -1.53 -12.38 7.38
C PHE A 73 -2.37 -13.60 7.71
N PHE A 74 -2.54 -14.51 6.75
CA PHE A 74 -3.43 -15.65 6.93
C PHE A 74 -2.95 -16.62 8.00
N ASP A 75 -1.68 -16.97 8.00
CA ASP A 75 -1.17 -18.00 8.91
C ASP A 75 -1.12 -17.50 10.35
N SER A 76 -0.47 -16.39 10.58
CA SER A 76 -0.30 -15.86 11.93
C SER A 76 -1.52 -15.12 12.46
N LYS A 77 -2.43 -14.70 11.56
CA LYS A 77 -3.56 -13.82 11.90
C LYS A 77 -3.13 -12.43 12.37
N ASP A 78 -1.87 -12.10 12.21
CA ASP A 78 -1.36 -10.78 12.59
C ASP A 78 -1.92 -9.71 11.67
N LYS A 79 -2.25 -8.59 12.28
CA LYS A 79 -2.74 -7.40 11.58
C LYS A 79 -1.72 -6.29 11.71
N CYS A 80 -1.38 -5.69 10.58
CA CYS A 80 -0.45 -4.57 10.57
C CYS A 80 -1.11 -3.39 9.89
N ASP A 81 -1.02 -2.22 10.52
CA ASP A 81 -1.50 -0.98 9.92
C ASP A 81 -0.59 -0.58 8.77
N VAL A 82 -1.21 -0.10 7.71
CA VAL A 82 -0.47 0.39 6.54
C VAL A 82 -0.32 1.89 6.65
N LYS A 83 0.93 2.33 6.62
CA LYS A 83 1.27 3.76 6.61
C LYS A 83 1.22 4.34 5.21
N ALA A 84 1.73 3.61 4.22
CA ALA A 84 1.80 4.08 2.84
C ALA A 84 2.00 2.93 1.88
N VAL A 85 1.64 3.16 0.62
CA VAL A 85 1.83 2.21 -0.47
C VAL A 85 2.59 2.94 -1.58
N PHE A 86 3.64 2.31 -2.07
CA PHE A 86 4.49 2.90 -3.10
C PHE A 86 4.57 1.99 -4.32
N GLY A 87 4.52 2.58 -5.50
CA GLY A 87 4.97 1.94 -6.70
C GLY A 87 6.47 2.12 -6.85
N VAL A 88 7.14 1.15 -7.41
CA VAL A 88 8.56 1.29 -7.75
C VAL A 88 8.66 2.08 -9.05
N SER A 89 9.44 3.15 -9.04
CA SER A 89 9.69 3.95 -10.23
C SER A 89 11.18 4.04 -10.51
N LYS A 90 11.53 4.11 -11.78
CA LYS A 90 12.90 4.31 -12.20
C LYS A 90 13.20 5.79 -12.29
N GLN A 91 14.26 6.21 -11.66
CA GLN A 91 14.74 7.58 -11.75
C GLN A 91 15.58 7.75 -13.00
N LYS A 92 15.56 8.94 -13.59
CA LYS A 92 16.45 9.24 -14.71
C LYS A 92 17.90 9.16 -14.24
N PRO A 93 18.81 8.61 -15.05
CA PRO A 93 20.23 8.61 -14.71
C PRO A 93 20.74 10.02 -14.45
N GLY A 94 21.59 10.15 -13.43
CA GLY A 94 22.15 11.44 -13.06
C GLY A 94 22.66 11.41 -11.62
N LYS A 95 23.12 12.57 -11.17
CA LYS A 95 23.56 12.75 -9.79
C LYS A 95 22.50 13.55 -9.04
N TYR A 96 22.11 13.02 -7.89
CA TYR A 96 21.13 13.65 -7.03
C TYR A 96 21.72 13.75 -5.63
N VAL A 97 21.61 14.91 -5.02
CA VAL A 97 22.05 15.10 -3.63
C VAL A 97 20.79 15.06 -2.76
N VAL A 98 20.74 14.07 -1.89
CA VAL A 98 19.58 13.88 -1.01
C VAL A 98 20.09 13.57 0.41
N THR A 99 19.27 13.91 1.40
CA THR A 99 19.50 13.47 2.77
C THR A 99 18.64 12.25 3.00
N VAL A 100 19.27 11.17 3.51
CA VAL A 100 18.57 9.91 3.71
C VAL A 100 18.66 9.47 5.15
N ASN A 101 17.62 8.79 5.61
CA ASN A 101 17.59 8.08 6.87
C ASN A 101 17.71 6.59 6.59
N HIS A 102 18.61 5.94 7.28
CA HIS A 102 18.76 4.49 7.18
C HIS A 102 17.59 3.83 7.91
N GLU A 103 16.74 3.16 7.16
CA GLU A 103 15.57 2.49 7.74
C GLU A 103 15.89 1.05 8.15
N ASP A 104 16.46 0.28 7.24
CA ASP A 104 16.85 -1.10 7.50
C ASP A 104 17.78 -1.57 6.37
N ASP A 105 18.82 -2.34 6.71
CA ASP A 105 19.77 -2.91 5.76
C ASP A 105 20.03 -1.99 4.54
N ASP A 106 19.46 -2.34 3.41
CA ASP A 106 19.66 -1.60 2.15
C ASP A 106 18.55 -0.60 1.85
N TRP A 107 17.72 -0.27 2.82
CA TRP A 107 16.60 0.65 2.62
C TRP A 107 16.85 1.98 3.29
N TYR A 108 16.71 3.05 2.52
CA TYR A 108 16.88 4.42 2.98
C TYR A 108 15.68 5.26 2.61
N GLU A 109 15.17 6.01 3.56
CA GLU A 109 14.13 7.01 3.30
C GLU A 109 14.78 8.30 2.86
N VAL A 110 14.27 8.88 1.77
CA VAL A 110 14.69 10.23 1.37
C VAL A 110 13.98 11.22 2.29
N PHE A 111 14.78 11.93 3.07
CA PHE A 111 14.28 12.80 4.12
C PHE A 111 13.28 13.83 3.60
N GLY A 112 12.16 13.94 4.29
CA GLY A 112 11.11 14.89 3.95
C GLY A 112 10.20 14.47 2.80
N THR A 113 10.33 13.22 2.32
CA THR A 113 9.50 12.72 1.22
C THR A 113 8.92 11.36 1.59
N SER A 114 8.07 10.86 0.71
CA SER A 114 7.55 9.48 0.81
C SER A 114 8.30 8.54 -0.12
N SER A 115 9.54 8.85 -0.43
CA SER A 115 10.36 8.06 -1.35
C SER A 115 11.38 7.24 -0.59
N TYR A 116 11.66 6.05 -1.09
CA TYR A 116 12.67 5.15 -0.55
C TYR A 116 13.66 4.76 -1.61
N ILE A 117 14.90 4.60 -1.19
CA ILE A 117 15.97 4.10 -2.03
C ILE A 117 16.37 2.72 -1.51
N LYS A 118 16.38 1.76 -2.39
CA LYS A 118 16.95 0.45 -2.10
C LYS A 118 18.33 0.39 -2.73
N THR A 119 19.34 0.14 -1.89
CA THR A 119 20.70 -0.06 -2.37
C THR A 119 20.99 -1.55 -2.51
N SER A 120 22.05 -1.87 -3.21
CA SER A 120 22.59 -3.22 -3.25
C SER A 120 23.90 -3.22 -2.49
N SER A 121 23.99 -3.96 -1.43
CA SER A 121 25.24 -4.10 -0.65
C SER A 121 25.73 -2.78 -0.02
N CYS A 122 24.84 -2.04 0.58
CA CYS A 122 25.22 -0.79 1.24
C CYS A 122 25.26 -0.95 2.77
#